data_f975f7cd24e813ae4399b02cb8868aa7
#
_entry.id   f975f7cd24e813ae4399b02cb8868aa7
#
_cell.length_a   1.000
_cell.length_b   1.000
_cell.length_c   1.000
_cell.angle_alpha   90.00
_cell.angle_beta   90.00
_cell.angle_gamma   90.00
#
_symmetry.space_group_name_H-M   'P 1'
#
loop_
_entity.id
_entity.type
_entity.pdbx_description
1 polymer ?
#
loop_
_entity_poly.entity_id
_entity_poly.type
_entity_poly.pdbx_seq_one_letter_code
_entity_poly.pdbx_strand_id
1 'polypeptide(L)'
;MNTTNPTPESSTPPNPFMRRRSNIGERVIERGIALIGGIAVVLIFLILLFVLRESIPLFTHLSVSTPAPSAVQKKSTATEDANLKPEVYNPDVVLGQGSDEELFKPEVYNPDIQIPATIPAASANSAAAQGSPEEQNISLANILGTAWQPVSSQPKFGIMPLIIGTAKTTLVAILIGAPLGILAALYAAFFAPRRLREFIKPMVEILAGLPSVVIGFFCLLAVGSLMQNLFGLQFRLNALVGGIGLSIAVIPIIFTITEDALSAVPKTLMEASLAMGATVWESAYKVMLPAAFPGVFAAVLLGIGRAFGETMIALMATGNAAMLSAAFTDPVRTFSATIGAEMGEVIWGSPHYSMLFFLGVLLFAVSFTLNAITELFIKERLAKKLQGG
;
A
#
# COMPACT_ATOMS: atom_id res chain seq x y z
N MET A 1 -17.60 -17.52 -85.14
CA MET A 1 -18.65 -17.49 -84.12
C MET A 1 -18.32 -18.56 -83.11
N ASN A 2 -17.71 -18.24 -82.03
CA ASN A 2 -17.34 -19.19 -80.97
C ASN A 2 -17.81 -18.57 -79.63
N THR A 3 -18.95 -19.04 -79.16
CA THR A 3 -19.54 -18.65 -77.88
C THR A 3 -18.98 -19.61 -76.80
N THR A 4 -18.03 -19.10 -76.02
CA THR A 4 -17.57 -19.77 -74.79
C THR A 4 -18.51 -19.48 -73.65
N ASN A 5 -19.24 -20.50 -73.20
CA ASN A 5 -20.04 -20.50 -71.98
C ASN A 5 -19.12 -20.37 -70.74
N PRO A 6 -19.46 -19.48 -69.79
CA PRO A 6 -18.75 -19.47 -68.50
C PRO A 6 -19.20 -20.70 -67.64
N THR A 7 -18.18 -21.41 -67.16
CA THR A 7 -18.35 -22.51 -66.19
C THR A 7 -18.97 -21.99 -64.87
N PRO A 8 -19.91 -22.74 -64.25
CA PRO A 8 -20.49 -22.33 -62.99
C PRO A 8 -19.45 -22.42 -61.86
N GLU A 9 -19.29 -21.33 -61.09
CA GLU A 9 -18.52 -21.33 -59.85
C GLU A 9 -18.95 -22.45 -58.92
N SER A 10 -18.00 -23.26 -58.54
CA SER A 10 -18.20 -24.33 -57.54
C SER A 10 -18.44 -23.71 -56.17
N SER A 11 -19.70 -23.60 -55.80
CA SER A 11 -20.11 -23.26 -54.42
C SER A 11 -19.61 -24.38 -53.49
N THR A 12 -18.46 -24.16 -52.83
CA THR A 12 -18.05 -24.98 -51.72
C THR A 12 -19.15 -24.99 -50.65
N PRO A 13 -19.60 -26.19 -50.24
CA PRO A 13 -20.63 -26.24 -49.18
C PRO A 13 -20.10 -25.62 -47.90
N PRO A 14 -20.93 -24.85 -47.16
CA PRO A 14 -20.48 -24.22 -45.91
C PRO A 14 -20.03 -25.29 -44.93
N ASN A 15 -18.85 -25.10 -44.39
CA ASN A 15 -18.17 -26.00 -43.44
C ASN A 15 -19.10 -26.35 -42.27
N PRO A 16 -19.51 -27.65 -42.09
CA PRO A 16 -20.48 -28.05 -41.09
C PRO A 16 -20.04 -27.76 -39.63
N PHE A 17 -18.73 -27.50 -39.41
CA PHE A 17 -18.17 -27.11 -38.10
C PHE A 17 -18.42 -25.64 -37.74
N MET A 18 -18.91 -24.80 -38.64
CA MET A 18 -19.24 -23.38 -38.34
C MET A 18 -20.66 -23.15 -37.85
N ARG A 19 -21.49 -24.16 -37.71
CA ARG A 19 -22.83 -24.02 -37.11
C ARG A 19 -22.71 -24.05 -35.61
N ARG A 20 -22.39 -22.88 -35.01
CA ARG A 20 -22.43 -22.63 -33.57
C ARG A 20 -23.87 -22.87 -33.08
N ARG A 21 -24.15 -24.15 -32.67
CA ARG A 21 -25.37 -24.42 -31.89
C ARG A 21 -25.19 -23.73 -30.55
N SER A 22 -25.83 -22.56 -30.37
CA SER A 22 -25.93 -21.96 -29.07
C SER A 22 -26.79 -22.89 -28.20
N ASN A 23 -26.15 -23.77 -27.45
CA ASN A 23 -26.83 -24.63 -26.49
C ASN A 23 -27.44 -23.71 -25.39
N ILE A 24 -28.67 -24.02 -24.96
CA ILE A 24 -29.36 -23.32 -23.88
C ILE A 24 -28.47 -23.20 -22.65
N GLY A 25 -27.67 -24.25 -22.35
CA GLY A 25 -26.69 -24.26 -21.29
C GLY A 25 -25.60 -23.18 -21.44
N GLU A 26 -25.10 -22.93 -22.64
CA GLU A 26 -24.07 -21.91 -22.90
C GLU A 26 -24.60 -20.49 -22.62
N ARG A 27 -25.86 -20.20 -23.01
CA ARG A 27 -26.50 -18.91 -22.69
C ARG A 27 -26.81 -18.74 -21.20
N VAL A 28 -27.13 -19.83 -20.49
CA VAL A 28 -27.33 -19.80 -19.04
C VAL A 28 -26.03 -19.48 -18.31
N ILE A 29 -24.93 -20.14 -18.73
CA ILE A 29 -23.59 -19.90 -18.18
C ILE A 29 -23.14 -18.46 -18.49
N GLU A 30 -23.28 -18.00 -19.72
CA GLU A 30 -22.90 -16.64 -20.13
C GLU A 30 -23.67 -15.57 -19.33
N ARG A 31 -24.99 -15.74 -19.15
CA ARG A 31 -25.82 -14.85 -18.32
C ARG A 31 -25.43 -14.94 -16.84
N GLY A 32 -25.10 -16.13 -16.34
CA GLY A 32 -24.62 -16.32 -14.97
C GLY A 32 -23.32 -15.57 -14.73
N ILE A 33 -22.35 -15.67 -15.63
CA ILE A 33 -21.06 -14.95 -15.55
C ILE A 33 -21.28 -13.44 -15.64
N ALA A 34 -22.14 -12.98 -16.57
CA ALA A 34 -22.46 -11.56 -16.70
C ALA A 34 -23.17 -11.00 -15.45
N LEU A 35 -24.04 -11.77 -14.81
CA LEU A 35 -24.72 -11.40 -13.57
C LEU A 35 -23.74 -11.30 -12.40
N ILE A 36 -22.85 -12.28 -12.23
CA ILE A 36 -21.81 -12.27 -11.19
C ILE A 36 -20.86 -11.08 -11.39
N GLY A 37 -20.43 -10.84 -12.63
CA GLY A 37 -19.60 -9.68 -12.97
C GLY A 37 -20.29 -8.36 -12.68
N GLY A 38 -21.59 -8.26 -13.00
CA GLY A 38 -22.43 -7.09 -12.68
C GLY A 38 -22.54 -6.85 -11.17
N ILE A 39 -22.80 -7.91 -10.40
CA ILE A 39 -22.83 -7.82 -8.92
C ILE A 39 -21.51 -7.34 -8.37
N ALA A 40 -20.38 -7.84 -8.84
CA ALA A 40 -19.05 -7.42 -8.40
C ALA A 40 -18.82 -5.92 -8.64
N VAL A 41 -19.20 -5.40 -9.81
CA VAL A 41 -19.07 -3.96 -10.14
C VAL A 41 -19.96 -3.11 -9.22
N VAL A 42 -21.22 -3.54 -8.99
CA VAL A 42 -22.14 -2.86 -8.08
C VAL A 42 -21.61 -2.84 -6.66
N LEU A 43 -21.03 -3.95 -6.19
CA LEU A 43 -20.46 -4.05 -4.85
C LEU A 43 -19.26 -3.13 -4.67
N ILE A 44 -18.36 -3.04 -5.65
CA ILE A 44 -17.22 -2.11 -5.63
C ILE A 44 -17.74 -0.65 -5.56
N PHE A 45 -18.76 -0.32 -6.36
CA PHE A 45 -19.36 1.01 -6.35
C PHE A 45 -20.04 1.34 -5.02
N LEU A 46 -20.73 0.38 -4.40
CA LEU A 46 -21.34 0.53 -3.07
C LEU A 46 -20.29 0.75 -1.98
N ILE A 47 -19.17 0.00 -2.02
CA ILE A 47 -18.05 0.20 -1.08
C ILE A 47 -17.50 1.61 -1.23
N LEU A 48 -17.24 2.06 -2.46
CA LEU A 48 -16.75 3.42 -2.71
C LEU A 48 -17.72 4.48 -2.18
N LEU A 49 -19.01 4.31 -2.45
CA LEU A 49 -20.05 5.23 -1.99
C LEU A 49 -20.15 5.24 -0.46
N PHE A 50 -20.02 4.09 0.19
CA PHE A 50 -19.97 3.99 1.65
C PHE A 50 -18.76 4.73 2.22
N VAL A 51 -17.54 4.50 1.69
CA VAL A 51 -16.34 5.16 2.16
C VAL A 51 -16.41 6.67 1.96
N LEU A 52 -16.93 7.13 0.83
CA LEU A 52 -17.18 8.56 0.57
C LEU A 52 -18.18 9.14 1.58
N ARG A 53 -19.30 8.45 1.84
CA ARG A 53 -20.32 8.87 2.80
C ARG A 53 -19.72 9.07 4.20
N GLU A 54 -18.94 8.11 4.68
CA GLU A 54 -18.34 8.18 6.02
C GLU A 54 -17.23 9.26 6.13
N SER A 55 -16.69 9.73 4.99
CA SER A 55 -15.77 10.87 4.97
C SER A 55 -16.47 12.25 4.92
N ILE A 56 -17.75 12.32 4.55
CA ILE A 56 -18.52 13.59 4.45
C ILE A 56 -18.53 14.38 5.77
N PRO A 57 -18.73 13.80 6.96
CA PRO A 57 -18.72 14.54 8.22
C PRO A 57 -17.43 15.37 8.43
N LEU A 58 -16.29 14.91 7.90
CA LEU A 58 -15.05 15.67 7.94
C LEU A 58 -15.21 17.06 7.28
N PHE A 59 -15.88 17.12 6.13
CA PHE A 59 -16.07 18.36 5.37
C PHE A 59 -17.15 19.26 5.98
N THR A 60 -18.14 18.71 6.70
CA THR A 60 -19.13 19.51 7.41
C THR A 60 -18.56 20.18 8.65
N HIS A 61 -17.49 19.61 9.24
CA HIS A 61 -16.75 20.20 10.36
C HIS A 61 -15.62 21.14 9.92
N LEU A 62 -15.37 21.26 8.61
CA LEU A 62 -14.46 22.25 8.03
C LEU A 62 -15.13 23.64 8.04
N SER A 63 -15.32 24.24 9.20
CA SER A 63 -15.66 25.66 9.25
C SER A 63 -14.42 26.46 8.84
N VAL A 64 -14.62 27.31 7.83
CA VAL A 64 -13.63 28.33 7.46
C VAL A 64 -13.46 29.24 8.67
N SER A 65 -12.38 29.02 9.44
CA SER A 65 -12.01 29.91 10.52
C SER A 65 -11.58 31.23 9.92
N THR A 66 -12.48 32.22 9.90
CA THR A 66 -12.09 33.63 9.79
C THR A 66 -11.12 33.93 10.95
N PRO A 67 -9.96 34.55 10.70
CA PRO A 67 -9.02 34.87 11.76
C PRO A 67 -9.72 35.77 12.77
N ALA A 68 -9.82 35.30 14.01
CA ALA A 68 -10.34 36.11 15.11
C ALA A 68 -9.47 37.38 15.27
N PRO A 69 -10.08 38.56 15.50
CA PRO A 69 -9.31 39.78 15.73
C PRO A 69 -8.45 39.60 16.98
N SER A 70 -7.18 39.92 16.83
CA SER A 70 -6.13 39.84 17.84
C SER A 70 -6.59 40.37 19.20
N ALA A 71 -6.87 39.48 20.14
CA ALA A 71 -7.11 39.87 21.54
C ALA A 71 -5.79 40.36 22.14
N VAL A 72 -5.79 41.62 22.50
CA VAL A 72 -4.74 42.35 23.19
C VAL A 72 -4.22 41.52 24.37
N GLN A 73 -2.94 41.19 24.34
CA GLN A 73 -2.23 40.56 25.45
C GLN A 73 -2.35 41.43 26.70
N LYS A 74 -3.16 41.01 27.65
CA LYS A 74 -3.10 41.49 29.03
C LYS A 74 -1.86 40.88 29.68
N LYS A 75 -0.82 41.69 29.83
CA LYS A 75 0.41 41.40 30.54
C LYS A 75 0.07 41.11 32.00
N SER A 76 0.00 39.82 32.36
CA SER A 76 -0.07 39.39 33.77
C SER A 76 1.36 39.27 34.25
N THR A 77 1.76 40.19 35.12
CA THR A 77 2.94 40.07 35.97
C THR A 77 2.65 38.97 37.00
N ALA A 78 3.26 37.85 36.85
CA ALA A 78 3.35 36.80 37.85
C ALA A 78 4.81 36.64 38.28
N THR A 79 4.97 36.76 39.55
CA THR A 79 6.15 36.68 40.40
C THR A 79 6.95 35.39 40.14
N GLU A 80 8.26 35.58 40.12
CA GLU A 80 9.25 34.51 40.24
C GLU A 80 9.03 33.68 41.49
N ASP A 81 8.93 32.38 41.35
CA ASP A 81 9.41 31.44 42.34
C ASP A 81 10.27 30.39 41.65
N ALA A 82 11.56 30.58 41.86
CA ALA A 82 12.63 29.72 41.43
C ALA A 82 12.72 28.50 42.34
N ASN A 83 13.09 27.39 41.74
CA ASN A 83 13.70 26.18 42.30
C ASN A 83 12.94 24.88 42.09
N LEU A 84 12.92 24.45 40.84
CA LEU A 84 12.88 22.99 40.57
C LEU A 84 14.08 22.63 39.69
N LYS A 85 15.15 22.16 40.34
CA LYS A 85 16.29 21.54 39.66
C LYS A 85 15.78 20.26 39.04
N PRO A 86 16.10 19.96 37.75
CA PRO A 86 15.86 18.66 37.18
C PRO A 86 16.72 17.63 37.91
N GLU A 87 16.12 16.55 38.38
CA GLU A 87 16.84 15.40 38.90
C GLU A 87 17.70 14.81 37.78
N VAL A 88 19.00 14.88 37.99
CA VAL A 88 20.01 14.26 37.14
C VAL A 88 19.94 12.76 37.40
N TYR A 89 19.60 11.97 36.40
CA TYR A 89 19.74 10.50 36.39
C TYR A 89 21.15 10.13 36.80
N ASN A 90 21.29 9.46 37.94
CA ASN A 90 22.56 8.97 38.44
C ASN A 90 22.71 7.49 38.08
N PRO A 91 23.62 7.09 37.17
CA PRO A 91 23.79 5.71 36.73
C PRO A 91 24.47 4.78 37.76
N ASP A 92 24.89 5.27 38.92
CA ASP A 92 25.71 4.52 39.88
C ASP A 92 24.90 3.88 41.05
N VAL A 93 23.58 3.75 40.94
CA VAL A 93 22.81 2.95 41.90
C VAL A 93 23.01 1.46 41.60
N VAL A 94 24.02 0.89 42.24
CA VAL A 94 24.29 -0.54 42.27
C VAL A 94 23.10 -1.22 42.91
N LEU A 95 22.36 -2.04 42.16
CA LEU A 95 21.36 -2.95 42.67
C LEU A 95 22.06 -3.98 43.55
N GLY A 96 21.77 -3.96 44.84
CA GLY A 96 22.26 -4.92 45.80
C GLY A 96 21.88 -6.36 45.44
N GLN A 97 22.85 -7.25 45.54
CA GLN A 97 22.68 -8.70 45.43
C GLN A 97 21.68 -9.19 46.49
N GLY A 98 20.46 -9.50 46.06
CA GLY A 98 19.45 -10.22 46.82
C GLY A 98 19.12 -11.51 46.07
N SER A 99 19.25 -12.62 46.74
CA SER A 99 19.09 -14.00 46.29
C SER A 99 17.76 -14.28 45.59
N ASP A 100 17.84 -15.01 44.48
CA ASP A 100 16.80 -15.31 43.47
C ASP A 100 15.72 -16.34 43.88
N GLU A 101 15.13 -16.27 45.05
CA GLU A 101 14.14 -17.30 45.47
C GLU A 101 12.75 -16.78 45.92
N GLU A 102 12.43 -15.47 45.81
CA GLU A 102 11.11 -14.98 46.28
C GLU A 102 10.24 -14.30 45.22
N LEU A 103 10.48 -14.47 43.91
CA LEU A 103 9.83 -13.65 42.90
C LEU A 103 8.54 -14.23 42.27
N PHE A 104 8.02 -15.36 42.74
CA PHE A 104 6.74 -15.89 42.22
C PHE A 104 5.95 -16.63 43.32
N LYS A 105 5.40 -15.87 44.28
CA LYS A 105 4.22 -16.35 45.01
C LYS A 105 2.99 -15.67 44.42
N PRO A 106 2.01 -16.42 43.88
CA PRO A 106 0.73 -15.85 43.52
C PRO A 106 0.06 -15.28 44.76
N GLU A 107 -0.31 -13.99 44.75
CA GLU A 107 -1.10 -13.38 45.80
C GLU A 107 -2.41 -14.14 45.94
N VAL A 108 -2.59 -14.78 47.09
CA VAL A 108 -3.83 -15.44 47.46
C VAL A 108 -4.87 -14.36 47.70
N TYR A 109 -5.95 -14.37 46.91
CA TYR A 109 -7.12 -13.51 47.09
C TYR A 109 -7.59 -13.55 48.53
N ASN A 110 -7.46 -12.44 49.28
CA ASN A 110 -7.95 -12.28 50.62
C ASN A 110 -9.31 -11.57 50.60
N PRO A 111 -10.43 -12.27 50.90
CA PRO A 111 -11.77 -11.68 50.83
C PRO A 111 -12.07 -10.66 51.95
N ASP A 112 -11.20 -10.47 52.93
CA ASP A 112 -11.41 -9.59 54.07
C ASP A 112 -10.81 -8.17 53.93
N ILE A 113 -10.26 -7.80 52.77
CA ILE A 113 -9.83 -6.44 52.52
C ILE A 113 -11.06 -5.58 52.26
N GLN A 114 -11.57 -4.93 53.29
CA GLN A 114 -12.58 -3.88 53.14
C GLN A 114 -11.92 -2.68 52.45
N ILE A 115 -12.30 -2.46 51.18
CA ILE A 115 -11.95 -1.25 50.47
C ILE A 115 -12.63 -0.07 51.18
N PRO A 116 -11.89 0.95 51.66
CA PRO A 116 -12.50 2.13 52.26
C PRO A 116 -13.46 2.83 51.29
N ALA A 117 -14.73 2.95 51.66
CA ALA A 117 -15.80 3.52 50.84
C ALA A 117 -15.71 5.06 50.71
N THR A 118 -14.55 5.67 50.95
CA THR A 118 -14.32 7.09 50.79
C THR A 118 -13.17 7.38 49.86
N ILE A 119 -13.47 7.42 48.56
CA ILE A 119 -12.62 8.11 47.60
C ILE A 119 -12.77 9.62 47.91
N PRO A 120 -11.68 10.32 48.22
CA PRO A 120 -11.78 11.78 48.49
C PRO A 120 -12.38 12.46 47.24
N ALA A 121 -13.37 13.33 47.46
CA ALA A 121 -14.07 14.07 46.39
C ALA A 121 -13.18 14.97 45.52
N ALA A 122 -11.88 15.01 45.80
CA ALA A 122 -10.89 15.74 44.99
C ALA A 122 -10.56 15.11 43.64
N SER A 123 -10.84 13.78 43.45
CA SER A 123 -10.60 13.11 42.16
C SER A 123 -11.80 13.14 41.20
N ALA A 124 -13.01 13.47 41.71
CA ALA A 124 -14.21 13.60 40.89
C ALA A 124 -14.22 14.89 40.04
N ASN A 125 -13.51 15.94 40.47
CA ASN A 125 -13.41 17.19 39.72
C ASN A 125 -12.40 17.15 38.57
N SER A 126 -11.46 16.20 38.55
CA SER A 126 -10.56 16.04 37.40
C SER A 126 -11.19 15.24 36.24
N ALA A 127 -12.23 14.43 36.54
CA ALA A 127 -13.00 13.74 35.50
C ALA A 127 -14.13 14.61 34.91
N ALA A 128 -14.61 15.63 35.66
CA ALA A 128 -15.62 16.58 35.19
C ALA A 128 -15.04 17.78 34.40
N ALA A 129 -13.70 17.88 34.35
CA ALA A 129 -12.99 18.83 33.49
C ALA A 129 -12.66 18.27 32.09
N GLN A 130 -13.23 17.09 31.74
CA GLN A 130 -13.39 16.74 30.33
C GLN A 130 -14.47 17.67 29.79
N GLY A 131 -14.01 18.83 29.28
CA GLY A 131 -14.83 19.85 28.67
C GLY A 131 -15.82 19.20 27.72
N SER A 132 -17.05 19.75 27.69
CA SER A 132 -17.99 19.60 26.60
C SER A 132 -17.22 19.32 25.30
N PRO A 133 -17.69 18.44 24.39
CA PRO A 133 -17.03 18.26 23.11
C PRO A 133 -17.00 19.63 22.44
N GLU A 134 -15.91 20.40 22.66
CA GLU A 134 -15.62 21.55 21.84
C GLU A 134 -15.63 20.99 20.43
N GLU A 135 -16.52 21.50 19.61
CA GLU A 135 -16.59 21.21 18.19
C GLU A 135 -15.18 21.33 17.65
N GLN A 136 -14.52 20.17 17.47
CA GLN A 136 -13.15 20.12 17.01
C GLN A 136 -13.17 20.56 15.56
N ASN A 137 -13.06 21.87 15.34
CA ASN A 137 -13.01 22.46 14.02
C ASN A 137 -11.76 21.96 13.30
N ILE A 138 -11.93 20.92 12.49
CA ILE A 138 -10.89 20.41 11.62
C ILE A 138 -10.69 21.46 10.52
N SER A 139 -9.62 22.24 10.60
CA SER A 139 -9.24 23.20 9.57
C SER A 139 -8.47 22.48 8.44
N LEU A 140 -8.60 22.96 7.19
CA LEU A 140 -7.75 22.53 6.08
C LEU A 140 -6.26 22.65 6.39
N ALA A 141 -5.85 23.66 7.15
CA ALA A 141 -4.48 23.83 7.62
C ALA A 141 -4.05 22.70 8.59
N ASN A 142 -4.98 22.15 9.38
CA ASN A 142 -4.72 21.00 10.25
C ASN A 142 -4.53 19.71 9.42
N ILE A 143 -5.32 19.50 8.36
CA ILE A 143 -5.19 18.35 7.47
C ILE A 143 -3.86 18.37 6.71
N LEU A 144 -3.43 19.52 6.20
CA LEU A 144 -2.13 19.67 5.53
C LEU A 144 -0.95 19.82 6.51
N GLY A 145 -1.20 19.63 7.80
CA GLY A 145 -0.21 19.74 8.85
C GLY A 145 0.89 18.68 8.79
N THR A 146 1.93 18.89 9.60
CA THR A 146 3.12 18.04 9.65
C THR A 146 3.12 17.05 10.81
N ALA A 147 2.04 16.98 11.59
CA ALA A 147 1.93 16.08 12.73
C ALA A 147 0.63 15.27 12.69
N TRP A 148 0.74 13.95 12.84
CA TRP A 148 -0.38 13.03 12.99
C TRP A 148 -0.44 12.59 14.46
N GLN A 149 -1.36 13.14 15.24
CA GLN A 149 -1.57 12.89 16.67
C GLN A 149 -3.06 12.95 16.99
N PRO A 150 -3.87 11.98 16.56
CA PRO A 150 -5.34 12.05 16.68
C PRO A 150 -5.84 11.90 18.13
N VAL A 151 -5.06 11.26 19.01
CA VAL A 151 -5.44 10.93 20.40
C VAL A 151 -4.87 11.93 21.42
N SER A 152 -4.26 13.03 20.97
CA SER A 152 -3.73 14.05 21.88
C SER A 152 -4.84 14.96 22.44
N SER A 153 -4.55 15.70 23.53
CA SER A 153 -5.44 16.72 24.08
C SER A 153 -5.84 17.80 23.05
N GLN A 154 -5.01 18.03 22.06
CA GLN A 154 -5.30 18.83 20.87
C GLN A 154 -5.06 17.98 19.63
N PRO A 155 -6.09 17.30 19.08
CA PRO A 155 -5.93 16.39 17.95
C PRO A 155 -5.35 17.07 16.72
N LYS A 156 -4.33 16.44 16.13
CA LYS A 156 -3.68 16.90 14.90
C LYS A 156 -3.79 15.82 13.83
N PHE A 157 -4.36 16.18 12.69
CA PHE A 157 -4.64 15.28 11.58
C PHE A 157 -3.77 15.58 10.35
N GLY A 158 -2.51 15.94 10.57
CA GLY A 158 -1.58 16.26 9.48
C GLY A 158 -1.23 15.03 8.63
N ILE A 159 -1.60 15.04 7.35
CA ILE A 159 -1.36 13.92 6.42
C ILE A 159 0.03 13.93 5.76
N MET A 160 0.78 15.04 5.87
CA MET A 160 2.09 15.16 5.21
C MET A 160 3.08 14.04 5.58
N PRO A 161 3.24 13.65 6.86
CA PRO A 161 4.12 12.54 7.21
C PRO A 161 3.68 11.22 6.55
N LEU A 162 2.37 10.99 6.39
CA LEU A 162 1.81 9.78 5.78
C LEU A 162 2.06 9.76 4.26
N ILE A 163 1.92 10.91 3.58
CA ILE A 163 2.24 11.06 2.15
C ILE A 163 3.71 10.71 1.92
N ILE A 164 4.60 11.36 2.66
CA ILE A 164 6.04 11.18 2.51
C ILE A 164 6.46 9.76 2.91
N GLY A 165 5.89 9.21 3.98
CA GLY A 165 6.16 7.84 4.40
C GLY A 165 5.76 6.82 3.33
N THR A 166 4.54 6.96 2.76
CA THR A 166 4.06 6.09 1.68
C THR A 166 4.92 6.23 0.43
N ALA A 167 5.24 7.46 0.03
CA ALA A 167 6.07 7.72 -1.14
C ALA A 167 7.49 7.12 -1.01
N LYS A 168 8.13 7.29 0.15
CA LYS A 168 9.46 6.73 0.43
C LYS A 168 9.48 5.21 0.36
N THR A 169 8.57 4.55 1.07
CA THR A 169 8.52 3.08 1.10
C THR A 169 8.20 2.50 -0.27
N THR A 170 7.26 3.12 -1.00
CA THR A 170 6.93 2.73 -2.37
C THR A 170 8.11 2.96 -3.32
N LEU A 171 8.81 4.07 -3.21
CA LEU A 171 9.99 4.36 -4.04
C LEU A 171 11.09 3.31 -3.83
N VAL A 172 11.42 2.97 -2.59
CA VAL A 172 12.40 1.90 -2.28
C VAL A 172 11.92 0.56 -2.85
N ALA A 173 10.65 0.22 -2.65
CA ALA A 173 10.08 -1.03 -3.16
C ALA A 173 10.22 -1.16 -4.68
N ILE A 174 9.97 -0.08 -5.42
CA ILE A 174 10.06 -0.08 -6.88
C ILE A 174 11.51 -0.02 -7.36
N LEU A 175 12.37 0.75 -6.71
CA LEU A 175 13.79 0.81 -7.07
C LEU A 175 14.48 -0.57 -6.95
N ILE A 176 14.03 -1.41 -6.04
CA ILE A 176 14.54 -2.78 -5.87
C ILE A 176 13.70 -3.76 -6.69
N GLY A 177 12.39 -3.73 -6.53
CA GLY A 177 11.48 -4.73 -7.08
C GLY A 177 11.35 -4.69 -8.61
N ALA A 178 11.32 -3.49 -9.21
CA ALA A 178 11.14 -3.37 -10.66
C ALA A 178 12.38 -3.88 -11.44
N PRO A 179 13.62 -3.49 -11.14
CA PRO A 179 14.78 -4.06 -11.81
C PRO A 179 14.88 -5.57 -11.65
N LEU A 180 14.68 -6.08 -10.44
CA LEU A 180 14.75 -7.52 -10.18
C LEU A 180 13.65 -8.29 -10.91
N GLY A 181 12.40 -7.82 -10.88
CA GLY A 181 11.28 -8.44 -11.58
C GLY A 181 11.46 -8.43 -13.09
N ILE A 182 11.89 -7.31 -13.67
CA ILE A 182 12.13 -7.18 -15.12
C ILE A 182 13.29 -8.05 -15.58
N LEU A 183 14.41 -8.04 -14.84
CA LEU A 183 15.57 -8.90 -15.20
C LEU A 183 15.27 -10.37 -15.06
N ALA A 184 14.53 -10.77 -14.03
CA ALA A 184 14.07 -12.14 -13.86
C ALA A 184 13.14 -12.56 -15.00
N ALA A 185 12.22 -11.69 -15.43
CA ALA A 185 11.33 -11.94 -16.57
C ALA A 185 12.11 -12.06 -17.89
N LEU A 186 13.09 -11.18 -18.14
CA LEU A 186 13.98 -11.28 -19.30
C LEU A 186 14.74 -12.61 -19.30
N TYR A 187 15.29 -12.99 -18.15
CA TYR A 187 15.97 -14.27 -18.03
C TYR A 187 15.04 -15.44 -18.32
N ALA A 188 13.86 -15.47 -17.72
CA ALA A 188 12.88 -16.52 -17.91
C ALA A 188 12.39 -16.60 -19.38
N ALA A 189 12.20 -15.44 -20.04
CA ALA A 189 11.68 -15.38 -21.40
C ALA A 189 12.70 -15.89 -22.44
N PHE A 190 14.00 -15.52 -22.33
CA PHE A 190 14.96 -15.71 -23.42
C PHE A 190 16.16 -16.60 -23.07
N PHE A 191 16.52 -16.76 -21.80
CA PHE A 191 17.75 -17.46 -21.40
C PHE A 191 17.51 -18.75 -20.64
N ALA A 192 16.39 -18.86 -19.90
CA ALA A 192 16.12 -20.04 -19.09
C ALA A 192 15.84 -21.27 -19.96
N PRO A 193 16.51 -22.42 -19.72
CA PRO A 193 16.15 -23.69 -20.35
C PRO A 193 14.72 -24.06 -19.97
N ARG A 194 14.04 -24.79 -20.82
CA ARG A 194 12.60 -25.11 -20.67
C ARG A 194 12.25 -25.67 -19.29
N ARG A 195 13.07 -26.58 -18.75
CA ARG A 195 12.87 -27.16 -17.41
C ARG A 195 12.91 -26.09 -16.29
N LEU A 196 13.83 -25.16 -16.41
CA LEU A 196 13.98 -24.09 -15.40
C LEU A 196 12.84 -23.07 -15.50
N ARG A 197 12.39 -22.73 -16.70
CA ARG A 197 11.22 -21.86 -16.90
C ARG A 197 9.95 -22.47 -16.29
N GLU A 198 9.72 -23.78 -16.50
CA GLU A 198 8.61 -24.53 -15.92
C GLU A 198 8.66 -24.57 -14.38
N PHE A 199 9.83 -24.36 -13.77
CA PHE A 199 10.02 -24.29 -12.34
C PHE A 199 9.90 -22.84 -11.79
N ILE A 200 10.47 -21.85 -12.50
CA ILE A 200 10.46 -20.44 -12.07
C ILE A 200 9.02 -19.90 -11.95
N LYS A 201 8.13 -20.16 -12.92
CA LYS A 201 6.76 -19.65 -12.90
C LYS A 201 6.00 -20.07 -11.63
N PRO A 202 5.89 -21.36 -11.28
CA PRO A 202 5.25 -21.76 -10.02
C PRO A 202 5.92 -21.19 -8.78
N MET A 203 7.24 -21.03 -8.75
CA MET A 203 7.94 -20.44 -7.62
C MET A 203 7.57 -18.96 -7.41
N VAL A 204 7.43 -18.22 -8.50
CA VAL A 204 6.98 -16.81 -8.45
C VAL A 204 5.50 -16.72 -8.02
N GLU A 205 4.66 -17.65 -8.47
CA GLU A 205 3.26 -17.74 -8.05
C GLU A 205 3.12 -18.08 -6.56
N ILE A 206 3.96 -18.98 -6.03
CA ILE A 206 4.03 -19.27 -4.60
C ILE A 206 4.44 -18.00 -3.82
N LEU A 207 5.44 -17.27 -4.30
CA LEU A 207 5.87 -16.01 -3.68
C LEU A 207 4.76 -14.95 -3.71
N ALA A 208 3.98 -14.87 -4.80
CA ALA A 208 2.82 -14.00 -4.90
C ALA A 208 1.70 -14.37 -3.92
N GLY A 209 1.58 -15.66 -3.59
CA GLY A 209 0.59 -16.22 -2.65
C GLY A 209 0.98 -16.09 -1.16
N LEU A 210 2.19 -15.64 -0.84
CA LEU A 210 2.59 -15.47 0.55
C LEU A 210 1.72 -14.41 1.26
N PRO A 211 1.17 -14.70 2.45
CA PRO A 211 0.47 -13.70 3.24
C PRO A 211 1.40 -12.52 3.57
N SER A 212 0.91 -11.30 3.36
CA SER A 212 1.70 -10.07 3.61
C SER A 212 2.16 -9.94 5.06
N VAL A 213 1.39 -10.49 6.02
CA VAL A 213 1.78 -10.59 7.42
C VAL A 213 3.07 -11.38 7.60
N VAL A 214 3.23 -12.50 6.87
CA VAL A 214 4.43 -13.35 6.95
C VAL A 214 5.66 -12.58 6.44
N ILE A 215 5.52 -11.88 5.32
CA ILE A 215 6.59 -11.02 4.78
C ILE A 215 6.91 -9.89 5.76
N GLY A 216 5.90 -9.23 6.32
CA GLY A 216 6.08 -8.18 7.32
C GLY A 216 6.80 -8.69 8.58
N PHE A 217 6.43 -9.87 9.06
CA PHE A 217 7.07 -10.51 10.22
C PHE A 217 8.51 -10.91 9.93
N PHE A 218 8.78 -11.45 8.75
CA PHE A 218 10.14 -11.73 8.29
C PHE A 218 10.99 -10.44 8.25
N CYS A 219 10.44 -9.35 7.74
CA CYS A 219 11.13 -8.06 7.72
C CYS A 219 11.37 -7.52 9.13
N LEU A 220 10.38 -7.65 10.02
CA LEU A 220 10.48 -7.25 11.41
C LEU A 220 11.63 -7.98 12.14
N LEU A 221 11.72 -9.30 11.99
CA LEU A 221 12.67 -10.11 12.74
C LEU A 221 14.05 -10.21 12.08
N ALA A 222 14.08 -10.53 10.79
CA ALA A 222 15.31 -10.85 10.08
C ALA A 222 15.90 -9.65 9.34
N VAL A 223 15.13 -9.04 8.41
CA VAL A 223 15.65 -7.97 7.55
C VAL A 223 16.02 -6.73 8.34
N GLY A 224 15.17 -6.31 9.30
CA GLY A 224 15.43 -5.16 10.15
C GLY A 224 16.70 -5.31 10.97
N SER A 225 16.90 -6.46 11.61
CA SER A 225 18.10 -6.78 12.39
C SER A 225 19.35 -6.88 11.50
N LEU A 226 19.22 -7.51 10.32
CA LEU A 226 20.32 -7.61 9.36
C LEU A 226 20.75 -6.23 8.87
N MET A 227 19.82 -5.37 8.47
CA MET A 227 20.12 -4.02 7.99
C MET A 227 20.73 -3.16 9.10
N GLN A 228 20.22 -3.25 10.32
CA GLN A 228 20.76 -2.53 11.46
C GLN A 228 22.21 -2.93 11.72
N ASN A 229 22.49 -4.23 11.77
CA ASN A 229 23.84 -4.73 12.06
C ASN A 229 24.84 -4.45 10.91
N LEU A 230 24.36 -4.53 9.65
CA LEU A 230 25.23 -4.34 8.48
C LEU A 230 25.59 -2.87 8.25
N PHE A 231 24.64 -1.97 8.45
CA PHE A 231 24.79 -0.54 8.14
C PHE A 231 24.87 0.35 9.38
N GLY A 232 24.81 -0.22 10.60
CA GLY A 232 24.85 0.55 11.85
C GLY A 232 23.68 1.51 12.00
N LEU A 233 22.48 1.11 11.54
CA LEU A 233 21.32 2.00 11.53
C LEU A 233 20.83 2.30 12.94
N GLN A 234 20.46 3.56 13.21
CA GLN A 234 19.91 3.99 14.48
C GLN A 234 18.56 3.30 14.77
N PHE A 235 17.71 3.18 13.77
CA PHE A 235 16.40 2.54 13.89
C PHE A 235 16.39 1.23 13.11
N ARG A 236 16.00 0.14 13.80
CA ARG A 236 15.88 -1.19 13.20
C ARG A 236 14.77 -1.24 12.15
N LEU A 237 13.63 -0.60 12.43
CA LEU A 237 12.49 -0.51 11.54
C LEU A 237 12.40 0.90 10.98
N ASN A 238 12.39 1.00 9.66
CA ASN A 238 12.48 2.27 8.95
C ASN A 238 11.94 2.14 7.52
N ALA A 239 11.92 3.25 6.77
CA ALA A 239 11.39 3.27 5.41
C ALA A 239 12.15 2.32 4.46
N LEU A 240 13.46 2.15 4.65
CA LEU A 240 14.27 1.24 3.83
C LEU A 240 13.88 -0.22 4.04
N VAL A 241 13.77 -0.66 5.30
CA VAL A 241 13.37 -2.04 5.65
C VAL A 241 11.93 -2.32 5.18
N GLY A 242 11.01 -1.37 5.39
CA GLY A 242 9.65 -1.47 4.86
C GLY A 242 9.62 -1.58 3.35
N GLY A 243 10.41 -0.75 2.64
CA GLY A 243 10.53 -0.79 1.18
C GLY A 243 11.14 -2.10 0.66
N ILE A 244 12.13 -2.68 1.33
CA ILE A 244 12.66 -4.02 1.01
C ILE A 244 11.56 -5.08 1.16
N GLY A 245 10.79 -5.04 2.25
CA GLY A 245 9.66 -5.96 2.45
C GLY A 245 8.61 -5.82 1.34
N LEU A 246 8.26 -4.59 0.99
CA LEU A 246 7.33 -4.30 -0.10
C LEU A 246 7.87 -4.78 -1.46
N SER A 247 9.19 -4.69 -1.71
CA SER A 247 9.78 -5.19 -2.97
C SER A 247 9.55 -6.68 -3.15
N ILE A 248 9.63 -7.47 -2.08
CA ILE A 248 9.36 -8.92 -2.11
C ILE A 248 7.92 -9.18 -2.60
N ALA A 249 6.95 -8.38 -2.15
CA ALA A 249 5.56 -8.52 -2.56
C ALA A 249 5.27 -8.03 -3.99
N VAL A 250 6.08 -7.10 -4.51
CA VAL A 250 5.90 -6.46 -5.82
C VAL A 250 6.60 -7.23 -6.95
N ILE A 251 7.75 -7.87 -6.67
CA ILE A 251 8.53 -8.64 -7.64
C ILE A 251 7.67 -9.63 -8.44
N PRO A 252 6.80 -10.46 -7.84
CA PRO A 252 5.99 -11.43 -8.58
C PRO A 252 5.09 -10.81 -9.64
N ILE A 253 4.42 -9.71 -9.29
CA ILE A 253 3.51 -8.99 -10.20
C ILE A 253 4.29 -8.44 -11.39
N ILE A 254 5.41 -7.74 -11.11
CA ILE A 254 6.24 -7.15 -12.16
C ILE A 254 6.83 -8.23 -13.04
N PHE A 255 7.30 -9.33 -12.46
CA PHE A 255 7.81 -10.48 -13.19
C PHE A 255 6.76 -11.04 -14.15
N THR A 256 5.59 -11.42 -13.63
CA THR A 256 4.55 -12.12 -14.42
C THR A 256 4.07 -11.25 -15.59
N ILE A 257 3.72 -9.97 -15.32
CA ILE A 257 3.22 -9.09 -16.38
C ILE A 257 4.32 -8.75 -17.39
N THR A 258 5.56 -8.60 -16.94
CA THR A 258 6.70 -8.37 -17.86
C THR A 258 6.99 -9.59 -18.72
N GLU A 259 6.95 -10.80 -18.17
CA GLU A 259 7.18 -12.05 -18.91
C GLU A 259 6.08 -12.27 -19.95
N ASP A 260 4.82 -12.01 -19.60
CA ASP A 260 3.69 -12.06 -20.52
C ASP A 260 3.84 -11.01 -21.65
N ALA A 261 4.25 -9.80 -21.32
CA ALA A 261 4.49 -8.74 -22.29
C ALA A 261 5.64 -9.09 -23.27
N LEU A 262 6.72 -9.68 -22.76
CA LEU A 262 7.84 -10.15 -23.60
C LEU A 262 7.44 -11.32 -24.49
N SER A 263 6.64 -12.23 -23.96
CA SER A 263 6.13 -13.40 -24.71
C SER A 263 5.13 -13.03 -25.81
N ALA A 264 4.43 -11.90 -25.66
CA ALA A 264 3.50 -11.36 -26.66
C ALA A 264 4.21 -10.67 -27.86
N VAL A 265 5.50 -10.37 -27.76
CA VAL A 265 6.28 -9.80 -28.86
C VAL A 265 6.50 -10.86 -29.93
N PRO A 266 6.28 -10.55 -31.25
CA PRO A 266 6.51 -11.52 -32.32
C PRO A 266 7.96 -12.03 -32.35
N LYS A 267 8.13 -13.35 -32.39
CA LYS A 267 9.44 -14.02 -32.41
C LYS A 267 10.29 -13.62 -33.63
N THR A 268 9.64 -13.23 -34.72
CA THR A 268 10.29 -12.76 -35.94
C THR A 268 11.22 -11.58 -35.71
N LEU A 269 10.92 -10.70 -34.73
CA LEU A 269 11.82 -9.60 -34.35
C LEU A 269 13.12 -10.11 -33.73
N MET A 270 13.03 -11.13 -32.89
CA MET A 270 14.21 -11.80 -32.30
C MET A 270 15.04 -12.49 -33.38
N GLU A 271 14.39 -13.24 -34.27
CA GLU A 271 15.04 -13.96 -35.38
C GLU A 271 15.73 -13.00 -36.36
N ALA A 272 15.07 -11.89 -36.72
CA ALA A 272 15.66 -10.86 -37.56
C ALA A 272 16.90 -10.21 -36.92
N SER A 273 16.86 -9.92 -35.64
CA SER A 273 18.01 -9.38 -34.90
C SER A 273 19.19 -10.34 -34.89
N LEU A 274 18.93 -11.63 -34.63
CA LEU A 274 19.97 -12.67 -34.67
C LEU A 274 20.55 -12.84 -36.05
N ALA A 275 19.73 -12.78 -37.12
CA ALA A 275 20.18 -12.85 -38.52
C ALA A 275 21.11 -11.66 -38.91
N MET A 276 20.94 -10.52 -38.27
CA MET A 276 21.83 -9.34 -38.41
C MET A 276 23.13 -9.47 -37.63
N GLY A 277 23.36 -10.59 -36.93
CA GLY A 277 24.59 -10.87 -36.16
C GLY A 277 24.56 -10.42 -34.71
N ALA A 278 23.43 -9.95 -34.19
CA ALA A 278 23.30 -9.63 -32.77
C ALA A 278 23.34 -10.91 -31.89
N THR A 279 23.87 -10.76 -30.69
CA THR A 279 23.79 -11.84 -29.69
C THR A 279 22.38 -11.95 -29.10
N VAL A 280 22.06 -13.08 -28.45
CA VAL A 280 20.76 -13.27 -27.77
C VAL A 280 20.52 -12.18 -26.72
N TRP A 281 21.57 -11.77 -25.99
CA TRP A 281 21.49 -10.69 -25.00
C TRP A 281 21.16 -9.34 -25.65
N GLU A 282 21.88 -8.99 -26.71
CA GLU A 282 21.65 -7.75 -27.42
C GLU A 282 20.22 -7.70 -28.02
N SER A 283 19.77 -8.80 -28.60
CA SER A 283 18.40 -8.92 -29.14
C SER A 283 17.36 -8.80 -28.02
N ALA A 284 17.55 -9.44 -26.88
CA ALA A 284 16.63 -9.36 -25.74
C ALA A 284 16.53 -7.93 -25.19
N TYR A 285 17.68 -7.27 -24.98
CA TYR A 285 17.72 -5.94 -24.35
C TYR A 285 17.43 -4.78 -25.33
N LYS A 286 17.98 -4.83 -26.57
CA LYS A 286 17.88 -3.71 -27.53
C LYS A 286 16.65 -3.81 -28.45
N VAL A 287 16.05 -5.01 -28.61
CA VAL A 287 14.94 -5.25 -29.53
C VAL A 287 13.68 -5.69 -28.79
N MET A 288 13.75 -6.78 -28.04
CA MET A 288 12.56 -7.37 -27.41
C MET A 288 12.02 -6.52 -26.24
N LEU A 289 12.90 -6.06 -25.35
CA LEU A 289 12.51 -5.24 -24.20
C LEU A 289 11.90 -3.90 -24.62
N PRO A 290 12.47 -3.12 -25.56
CA PRO A 290 11.82 -1.92 -26.09
C PRO A 290 10.51 -2.21 -26.83
N ALA A 291 10.39 -3.32 -27.53
CA ALA A 291 9.13 -3.72 -28.17
C ALA A 291 8.03 -4.08 -27.14
N ALA A 292 8.41 -4.65 -26.00
CA ALA A 292 7.52 -4.98 -24.88
C ALA A 292 7.32 -3.80 -23.91
N PHE A 293 7.97 -2.64 -24.11
CA PHE A 293 7.99 -1.52 -23.16
C PHE A 293 6.60 -1.10 -22.64
N PRO A 294 5.53 -1.05 -23.45
CA PRO A 294 4.20 -0.70 -22.95
C PRO A 294 3.71 -1.66 -21.83
N GLY A 295 3.95 -2.96 -22.02
CA GLY A 295 3.58 -3.97 -21.01
C GLY A 295 4.49 -3.92 -19.78
N VAL A 296 5.79 -3.71 -19.97
CA VAL A 296 6.74 -3.53 -18.86
C VAL A 296 6.40 -2.29 -18.03
N PHE A 297 6.05 -1.20 -18.69
CA PHE A 297 5.61 0.03 -18.00
C PHE A 297 4.33 -0.21 -17.20
N ALA A 298 3.36 -0.92 -17.78
CA ALA A 298 2.14 -1.32 -17.08
C ALA A 298 2.43 -2.20 -15.85
N ALA A 299 3.38 -3.14 -15.97
CA ALA A 299 3.82 -3.98 -14.86
C ALA A 299 4.37 -3.16 -13.69
N VAL A 300 5.19 -2.15 -13.98
CA VAL A 300 5.75 -1.26 -12.96
C VAL A 300 4.67 -0.41 -12.30
N LEU A 301 3.74 0.17 -13.08
CA LEU A 301 2.63 0.96 -12.53
C LEU A 301 1.71 0.12 -11.62
N LEU A 302 1.39 -1.12 -12.01
CA LEU A 302 0.63 -2.04 -11.17
C LEU A 302 1.41 -2.42 -9.91
N GLY A 303 2.72 -2.60 -10.02
CA GLY A 303 3.61 -2.78 -8.87
C GLY A 303 3.59 -1.59 -7.90
N ILE A 304 3.62 -0.35 -8.41
CA ILE A 304 3.49 0.87 -7.61
C ILE A 304 2.14 0.86 -6.88
N GLY A 305 1.04 0.61 -7.58
CA GLY A 305 -0.30 0.57 -7.00
C GLY A 305 -0.41 -0.46 -5.86
N ARG A 306 0.20 -1.65 -6.02
CA ARG A 306 0.24 -2.66 -4.97
C ARG A 306 1.08 -2.21 -3.77
N ALA A 307 2.28 -1.69 -3.99
CA ALA A 307 3.15 -1.21 -2.91
C ALA A 307 2.50 -0.07 -2.12
N PHE A 308 1.79 0.84 -2.83
CA PHE A 308 1.13 1.98 -2.23
C PHE A 308 -0.02 1.59 -1.29
N GLY A 309 -0.76 0.52 -1.62
CA GLY A 309 -1.89 0.03 -0.83
C GLY A 309 -1.53 -1.03 0.23
N GLU A 310 -0.27 -1.47 0.32
CA GLU A 310 0.11 -2.56 1.22
C GLU A 310 0.09 -2.12 2.69
N THR A 311 -0.66 -2.87 3.51
CA THR A 311 -0.92 -2.49 4.91
C THR A 311 0.02 -3.21 5.88
N MET A 312 0.05 -4.55 5.83
CA MET A 312 0.68 -5.32 6.90
C MET A 312 2.22 -5.27 6.87
N ILE A 313 2.81 -5.30 5.67
CA ILE A 313 4.26 -5.16 5.54
C ILE A 313 4.69 -3.77 6.01
N ALA A 314 3.96 -2.72 5.59
CA ALA A 314 4.24 -1.36 6.02
C ALA A 314 4.11 -1.21 7.54
N LEU A 315 3.00 -1.68 8.13
CA LEU A 315 2.74 -1.61 9.57
C LEU A 315 3.86 -2.24 10.41
N MET A 316 4.35 -3.40 9.99
CA MET A 316 5.33 -4.19 10.76
C MET A 316 6.78 -3.77 10.52
N ALA A 317 7.13 -3.30 9.32
CA ALA A 317 8.52 -3.12 8.90
C ALA A 317 9.00 -1.66 8.86
N THR A 318 8.10 -0.66 8.84
CA THR A 318 8.48 0.76 8.72
C THR A 318 8.73 1.47 10.05
N GLY A 319 8.45 0.83 11.19
CA GLY A 319 8.50 1.45 12.50
C GLY A 319 7.26 2.28 12.86
N ASN A 320 6.30 2.42 11.95
CA ASN A 320 4.96 3.00 12.13
C ASN A 320 4.91 4.35 12.90
N ALA A 321 5.93 5.22 12.73
CA ALA A 321 6.00 6.53 13.35
C ALA A 321 5.71 7.63 12.31
N ALA A 322 4.77 8.52 12.64
CA ALA A 322 4.38 9.64 11.77
C ALA A 322 5.41 10.78 11.87
N MET A 323 6.63 10.54 11.38
CA MET A 323 7.73 11.48 11.40
C MET A 323 7.94 12.11 10.02
N LEU A 324 8.18 13.41 10.01
CA LEU A 324 8.57 14.14 8.81
C LEU A 324 10.09 14.18 8.73
N SER A 325 10.69 13.26 8.01
CA SER A 325 12.13 13.18 7.81
C SER A 325 12.47 12.97 6.34
N ALA A 326 13.65 13.43 5.88
CA ALA A 326 14.16 13.16 4.55
C ALA A 326 14.90 11.81 4.47
N ALA A 327 15.45 11.30 5.57
CA ALA A 327 16.26 10.07 5.60
C ALA A 327 15.38 8.82 5.38
N PHE A 328 15.84 7.89 4.55
CA PHE A 328 15.18 6.59 4.34
C PHE A 328 15.41 5.62 5.50
N THR A 329 16.35 5.92 6.37
CA THR A 329 16.70 5.13 7.55
C THR A 329 15.90 5.50 8.79
N ASP A 330 15.00 6.48 8.68
CA ASP A 330 14.11 6.87 9.76
C ASP A 330 12.79 6.10 9.69
N PRO A 331 12.14 5.87 10.85
CA PRO A 331 10.80 5.31 10.90
C PRO A 331 9.81 6.19 10.14
N VAL A 332 8.85 5.57 9.50
CA VAL A 332 7.77 6.26 8.79
C VAL A 332 6.44 5.57 9.01
N ARG A 333 5.36 6.28 8.74
CA ARG A 333 4.01 5.75 8.75
C ARG A 333 3.37 5.94 7.37
N THR A 334 2.66 4.93 6.86
CA THR A 334 1.96 4.99 5.58
C THR A 334 0.46 5.20 5.77
N PHE A 335 -0.27 5.62 4.72
CA PHE A 335 -1.73 5.73 4.75
C PHE A 335 -2.39 4.42 5.14
N SER A 336 -2.06 3.35 4.44
CA SER A 336 -2.64 2.02 4.66
C SER A 336 -2.33 1.48 6.06
N ALA A 337 -1.10 1.65 6.56
CA ALA A 337 -0.71 1.24 7.90
C ALA A 337 -1.45 2.06 8.98
N THR A 338 -1.69 3.35 8.76
CA THR A 338 -2.46 4.18 9.69
C THR A 338 -3.89 3.70 9.80
N ILE A 339 -4.57 3.46 8.67
CA ILE A 339 -5.94 2.91 8.66
C ILE A 339 -5.96 1.55 9.35
N GLY A 340 -5.02 0.65 9.02
CA GLY A 340 -4.96 -0.69 9.60
C GLY A 340 -4.67 -0.72 11.11
N ALA A 341 -3.88 0.24 11.61
CA ALA A 341 -3.54 0.33 13.03
C ALA A 341 -4.66 0.95 13.87
N GLU A 342 -5.32 2.00 13.36
CA GLU A 342 -6.17 2.86 14.18
C GLU A 342 -7.67 2.59 14.02
N MET A 343 -8.10 1.98 12.87
CA MET A 343 -9.53 1.77 12.58
C MET A 343 -10.24 0.88 13.62
N GLY A 344 -9.53 -0.08 14.23
CA GLY A 344 -10.10 -0.98 15.23
C GLY A 344 -10.30 -0.35 16.62
N GLU A 345 -9.66 0.77 16.90
CA GLU A 345 -9.66 1.42 18.21
C GLU A 345 -10.42 2.74 18.24
N VAL A 346 -10.83 3.24 17.07
CA VAL A 346 -11.47 4.55 16.95
C VAL A 346 -12.94 4.51 17.33
N ILE A 347 -13.43 5.56 17.99
CA ILE A 347 -14.83 5.71 18.37
C ILE A 347 -15.64 6.03 17.11
N TRP A 348 -16.72 5.29 16.89
CA TRP A 348 -17.65 5.49 15.77
C TRP A 348 -18.19 6.92 15.74
N GLY A 349 -18.18 7.56 14.56
CA GLY A 349 -18.69 8.92 14.36
C GLY A 349 -17.80 10.02 14.89
N SER A 350 -16.62 9.70 15.46
CA SER A 350 -15.65 10.71 15.89
C SER A 350 -14.98 11.40 14.70
N PRO A 351 -14.40 12.59 14.85
CA PRO A 351 -13.60 13.25 13.82
C PRO A 351 -12.42 12.39 13.35
N HIS A 352 -11.81 11.61 14.26
CA HIS A 352 -10.75 10.67 13.93
C HIS A 352 -11.27 9.55 13.01
N TYR A 353 -12.45 8.98 13.29
CA TYR A 353 -13.10 7.99 12.44
C TYR A 353 -13.31 8.52 11.01
N SER A 354 -13.91 9.70 10.87
CA SER A 354 -14.13 10.32 9.56
C SER A 354 -12.83 10.63 8.82
N MET A 355 -11.76 10.99 9.57
CA MET A 355 -10.44 11.24 9.00
C MET A 355 -9.78 9.96 8.44
N LEU A 356 -9.94 8.81 9.11
CA LEU A 356 -9.46 7.52 8.59
C LEU A 356 -10.18 7.13 7.29
N PHE A 357 -11.49 7.38 7.18
CA PHE A 357 -12.22 7.20 5.92
C PHE A 357 -11.73 8.14 4.82
N PHE A 358 -11.42 9.38 5.17
CA PHE A 358 -10.82 10.33 4.24
C PHE A 358 -9.46 9.84 3.72
N LEU A 359 -8.60 9.28 4.58
CA LEU A 359 -7.36 8.63 4.14
C LEU A 359 -7.64 7.46 3.18
N GLY A 360 -8.71 6.70 3.44
CA GLY A 360 -9.19 5.64 2.53
C GLY A 360 -9.60 6.16 1.15
N VAL A 361 -10.32 7.29 1.10
CA VAL A 361 -10.67 7.97 -0.17
C VAL A 361 -9.41 8.41 -0.92
N LEU A 362 -8.44 9.00 -0.23
CA LEU A 362 -7.16 9.40 -0.84
C LEU A 362 -6.39 8.21 -1.40
N LEU A 363 -6.31 7.12 -0.62
CA LEU A 363 -5.66 5.89 -1.05
C LEU A 363 -6.33 5.32 -2.30
N PHE A 364 -7.67 5.28 -2.30
CA PHE A 364 -8.45 4.84 -3.45
C PHE A 364 -8.22 5.73 -4.68
N ALA A 365 -8.27 7.05 -4.50
CA ALA A 365 -8.08 8.01 -5.59
C ALA A 365 -6.70 7.85 -6.26
N VAL A 366 -5.63 7.67 -5.47
CA VAL A 366 -4.28 7.43 -6.01
C VAL A 366 -4.23 6.08 -6.75
N SER A 367 -4.73 5.00 -6.15
CA SER A 367 -4.75 3.67 -6.77
C SER A 367 -5.59 3.66 -8.06
N PHE A 368 -6.75 4.31 -8.04
CA PHE A 368 -7.60 4.45 -9.24
C PHE A 368 -6.88 5.22 -10.35
N THR A 369 -6.22 6.32 -10.00
CA THR A 369 -5.48 7.14 -10.97
C THR A 369 -4.33 6.35 -11.60
N LEU A 370 -3.56 5.60 -10.81
CA LEU A 370 -2.49 4.74 -11.32
C LEU A 370 -3.02 3.66 -12.27
N ASN A 371 -4.13 3.01 -11.92
CA ASN A 371 -4.76 2.00 -12.76
C ASN A 371 -5.34 2.61 -14.05
N ALA A 372 -5.99 3.78 -13.96
CA ALA A 372 -6.52 4.48 -15.12
C ALA A 372 -5.40 4.91 -16.09
N ILE A 373 -4.28 5.42 -15.58
CA ILE A 373 -3.10 5.75 -16.40
C ILE A 373 -2.58 4.50 -17.11
N THR A 374 -2.48 3.36 -16.40
CA THR A 374 -2.05 2.09 -16.97
C THR A 374 -2.95 1.67 -18.13
N GLU A 375 -4.26 1.72 -17.94
CA GLU A 375 -5.24 1.29 -18.96
C GLU A 375 -5.23 2.23 -20.19
N LEU A 376 -5.20 3.54 -19.98
CA LEU A 376 -5.13 4.51 -21.05
C LEU A 376 -3.85 4.35 -21.89
N PHE A 377 -2.70 4.14 -21.22
CA PHE A 377 -1.43 3.96 -21.90
C PHE A 377 -1.40 2.68 -22.77
N ILE A 378 -2.01 1.60 -22.29
CA ILE A 378 -2.14 0.34 -23.04
C ILE A 378 -3.07 0.55 -24.26
N LYS A 379 -4.25 1.17 -24.06
CA LYS A 379 -5.23 1.39 -25.11
C LYS A 379 -4.70 2.25 -26.25
N GLU A 380 -4.01 3.36 -25.95
CA GLU A 380 -3.43 4.23 -26.99
C GLU A 380 -2.40 3.52 -27.86
N ARG A 381 -1.58 2.65 -27.25
CA ARG A 381 -0.57 1.87 -27.98
C ARG A 381 -1.18 0.77 -28.84
N LEU A 382 -2.23 0.10 -28.35
CA LEU A 382 -2.99 -0.87 -29.14
C LEU A 382 -3.71 -0.22 -30.32
N ALA A 383 -4.36 0.92 -30.11
CA ALA A 383 -5.04 1.67 -31.18
C ALA A 383 -4.07 2.11 -32.29
N LYS A 384 -2.89 2.64 -31.94
CA LYS A 384 -1.85 3.02 -32.91
C LYS A 384 -1.32 1.83 -33.71
N LYS A 385 -1.25 0.64 -33.11
CA LYS A 385 -0.79 -0.60 -33.77
C LYS A 385 -1.83 -1.16 -34.76
N LEU A 386 -3.12 -0.92 -34.49
CA LEU A 386 -4.23 -1.32 -35.36
C LEU A 386 -4.50 -0.32 -36.51
N GLN A 387 -4.07 0.94 -36.37
CA GLN A 387 -4.23 1.99 -37.39
C GLN A 387 -3.03 2.14 -38.29
N GLY A 388 -1.89 1.54 -37.98
CA GLY A 388 -0.63 1.65 -38.73
C GLY A 388 -0.19 0.36 -39.43
N GLY A 389 -1.09 -0.64 -39.60
CA GLY A 389 -0.87 -1.86 -40.35
C GLY A 389 -1.61 -1.87 -41.67
#